data_1d381690703b310445b8609a6347aedb
#
_entry.id   1d381690703b310445b8609a6347aedb
#
_cell.length_a   1.000
_cell.length_b   1.000
_cell.length_c   1.000
_cell.angle_alpha   90.00
_cell.angle_beta   90.00
_cell.angle_gamma   90.00
#
_symmetry.space_group_name_H-M   'P 1'
#
loop_
_entity.id
_entity.type
_entity.pdbx_description
1 polymer ?
#
loop_
_entity_poly.entity_id
_entity_poly.type
_entity_poly.pdbx_seq_one_letter_code
_entity_poly.pdbx_strand_id
1 'polypeptide(L)'
;FGASYDDSIQEVLDTISQIVAAHPRVLDEPAPQVAVNELTENAVRYICQPWVRSEDYLEVYWALTRQVKEAFDARGLTMPIPRHEVH
;
A
#
# COMPACT_ATOMS: atom_id res chain seq x y z
N PHE A 1 1.61 -0.53 -4.56
CA PHE A 1 2.77 -0.57 -3.67
C PHE A 1 3.70 -1.72 -4.02
N GLY A 2 5.00 -1.48 -3.88
CA GLY A 2 5.99 -2.53 -4.06
C GLY A 2 6.63 -2.89 -2.72
N ALA A 3 7.01 -4.15 -2.58
CA ALA A 3 7.74 -4.59 -1.40
C ALA A 3 8.79 -5.61 -1.82
N SER A 4 9.77 -5.81 -0.95
CA SER A 4 10.86 -6.72 -1.21
C SER A 4 10.37 -8.17 -1.22
N TYR A 5 11.02 -9.01 -2.03
CA TYR A 5 10.76 -10.45 -1.99
C TYR A 5 11.12 -11.08 -0.64
N ASP A 6 11.96 -10.41 0.13
CA ASP A 6 12.37 -10.91 1.45
C ASP A 6 11.28 -10.73 2.51
N ASP A 7 10.31 -9.87 2.23
CA ASP A 7 9.23 -9.62 3.19
C ASP A 7 8.12 -10.64 3.04
N SER A 8 7.47 -10.97 4.15
CA SER A 8 6.34 -11.88 4.13
C SER A 8 5.17 -11.23 3.39
N ILE A 9 4.63 -11.92 2.41
CA ILE A 9 3.46 -11.46 1.67
C ILE A 9 2.30 -11.21 2.64
N GLN A 10 2.09 -12.13 3.57
CA GLN A 10 0.99 -12.00 4.51
C GLN A 10 1.15 -10.77 5.41
N GLU A 11 2.36 -10.51 5.86
CA GLU A 11 2.62 -9.34 6.70
C GLU A 11 2.38 -8.04 5.94
N VAL A 12 2.79 -7.97 4.69
CA VAL A 12 2.55 -6.79 3.86
C VAL A 12 1.06 -6.59 3.62
N LEU A 13 0.36 -7.65 3.26
CA LEU A 13 -1.09 -7.58 3.04
C LEU A 13 -1.81 -7.11 4.30
N ASP A 14 -1.46 -7.68 5.45
CA ASP A 14 -2.08 -7.31 6.73
C ASP A 14 -1.81 -5.86 7.07
N THR A 15 -0.58 -5.41 6.85
CA THR A 15 -0.19 -4.03 7.15
C THR A 15 -1.01 -3.04 6.33
N ILE A 16 -1.09 -3.26 5.02
CA ILE A 16 -1.84 -2.37 4.14
C ILE A 16 -3.33 -2.42 4.47
N SER A 17 -3.85 -3.63 4.69
CA SER A 17 -5.28 -3.81 4.99
C SER A 17 -5.69 -3.09 6.27
N GLN A 18 -4.87 -3.17 7.30
CA GLN A 18 -5.15 -2.49 8.57
C GLN A 18 -5.18 -0.98 8.42
N ILE A 19 -4.24 -0.44 7.65
CA ILE A 19 -4.16 1.00 7.42
C ILE A 19 -5.39 1.48 6.65
N VAL A 20 -5.76 0.77 5.60
CA VAL A 20 -6.89 1.14 4.77
C VAL A 20 -8.20 1.05 5.58
N ALA A 21 -8.37 -0.02 6.34
CA ALA A 21 -9.58 -0.21 7.13
C ALA A 21 -9.73 0.82 8.25
N ALA A 22 -8.62 1.35 8.74
CA ALA A 22 -8.65 2.33 9.82
C ALA A 22 -8.90 3.75 9.35
N HIS A 23 -8.80 4.02 8.06
CA HIS A 23 -8.96 5.38 7.56
C HIS A 23 -10.44 5.77 7.56
N PRO A 24 -10.80 6.88 8.20
CA PRO A 24 -12.23 7.22 8.39
C PRO A 24 -12.97 7.56 7.11
N ARG A 25 -12.27 7.94 6.05
CA ARG A 25 -12.89 8.32 4.79
C ARG A 25 -12.93 7.20 3.75
N VAL A 26 -12.37 6.05 4.09
CA VAL A 26 -12.49 4.87 3.24
C VAL A 26 -13.85 4.23 3.54
N LEU A 27 -14.62 3.97 2.49
CA LEU A 27 -15.96 3.42 2.64
C LEU A 27 -15.86 1.94 3.01
N ASP A 28 -16.83 1.46 3.81
CA ASP A 28 -16.91 0.04 4.16
C ASP A 28 -17.51 -0.77 3.01
N GLU A 29 -18.34 -0.15 2.22
CA GLU A 29 -19.04 -0.78 1.11
C GLU A 29 -18.85 0.06 -0.15
N PRO A 30 -18.32 -0.48 -1.23
CA PRO A 30 -17.74 -1.84 -1.32
C PRO A 30 -16.47 -1.97 -0.49
N ALA A 31 -16.20 -3.17 -0.02
CA ALA A 31 -15.03 -3.40 0.82
C ALA A 31 -13.74 -3.11 0.05
N PRO A 32 -12.72 -2.54 0.74
CA PRO A 32 -11.44 -2.30 0.09
C PRO A 32 -10.79 -3.61 -0.36
N GLN A 33 -10.07 -3.55 -1.46
CA GLN A 33 -9.36 -4.71 -1.99
C GLN A 33 -7.86 -4.49 -1.85
N VAL A 34 -7.19 -5.47 -1.24
CA VAL A 34 -5.73 -5.47 -1.13
C VAL A 34 -5.25 -6.86 -1.54
N ALA A 35 -4.35 -6.93 -2.51
CA ALA A 35 -3.92 -8.21 -3.04
C ALA A 35 -2.55 -8.08 -3.69
N VAL A 36 -1.90 -9.22 -3.91
CA VAL A 36 -0.71 -9.26 -4.74
C VAL A 36 -1.16 -9.06 -6.18
N ASN A 37 -0.58 -8.08 -6.84
CA ASN A 37 -0.94 -7.73 -8.20
C ASN A 37 0.02 -8.31 -9.23
N GLU A 38 1.30 -8.26 -8.94
CA GLU A 38 2.30 -8.63 -9.92
C GLU A 38 3.61 -8.99 -9.25
N LEU A 39 4.33 -9.94 -9.85
CA LEU A 39 5.68 -10.28 -9.43
C LEU A 39 6.64 -9.75 -10.48
N THR A 40 7.55 -8.88 -10.07
CA THR A 40 8.54 -8.32 -10.97
C THR A 40 9.93 -8.85 -10.61
N GLU A 41 10.93 -8.46 -11.38
CA GLU A 41 12.30 -8.88 -11.09
C GLU A 41 12.78 -8.38 -9.74
N ASN A 42 12.31 -7.23 -9.31
CA ASN A 42 12.87 -6.57 -8.14
C ASN A 42 11.92 -6.50 -6.96
N ALA A 43 10.64 -6.77 -7.16
CA ALA A 43 9.67 -6.54 -6.11
C ALA A 43 8.39 -7.32 -6.32
N VAL A 44 7.68 -7.53 -5.22
CA VAL A 44 6.30 -8.00 -5.25
C VAL A 44 5.44 -6.74 -5.28
N ARG A 45 4.58 -6.63 -6.26
CA ARG A 45 3.69 -5.48 -6.38
C ARG A 45 2.32 -5.80 -5.81
N TYR A 46 1.81 -4.89 -5.00
CA TYR A 46 0.51 -5.04 -4.36
C TYR A 46 -0.44 -4.00 -4.91
N ILE A 47 -1.69 -4.41 -5.08
CA ILE A 47 -2.74 -3.47 -5.44
C ILE A 47 -3.56 -3.17 -4.21
N CYS A 48 -3.93 -1.90 -4.07
CA CYS A 48 -4.78 -1.45 -2.98
C CYS A 48 -5.86 -0.58 -3.60
N GLN A 49 -7.12 -1.02 -3.49
CA GLN A 49 -8.24 -0.31 -4.10
C GLN A 49 -9.29 -0.01 -3.03
N PRO A 50 -9.09 1.05 -2.26
CA PRO A 50 -10.12 1.51 -1.36
C PRO A 50 -11.15 2.32 -2.13
N TRP A 51 -12.39 2.30 -1.67
CA TRP A 51 -13.44 3.11 -2.25
C TRP A 51 -13.64 4.33 -1.37
N VAL A 52 -13.60 5.51 -1.99
CA VAL A 52 -13.74 6.77 -1.30
C VAL A 52 -14.63 7.69 -2.11
N ARG A 53 -15.12 8.74 -1.46
CA ARG A 53 -15.87 9.75 -2.18
C ARG A 53 -14.92 10.52 -3.09
N SER A 54 -15.44 10.95 -4.25
CA SER A 54 -14.61 11.64 -5.25
C SER A 54 -13.89 12.86 -4.67
N GLU A 55 -14.57 13.61 -3.82
CA GLU A 55 -14.00 14.81 -3.24
C GLU A 55 -12.87 14.51 -2.25
N ASP A 56 -12.80 13.28 -1.74
CA ASP A 56 -11.77 12.88 -0.78
C ASP A 56 -10.60 12.14 -1.42
N TYR A 57 -10.67 11.89 -2.71
CA TYR A 57 -9.74 10.98 -3.38
C TYR A 57 -8.26 11.34 -3.17
N LEU A 58 -7.89 12.58 -3.48
CA LEU A 58 -6.48 12.97 -3.38
C LEU A 58 -5.99 12.97 -1.94
N GLU A 59 -6.81 13.49 -1.03
CA GLU A 59 -6.44 13.52 0.38
C GLU A 59 -6.19 12.12 0.92
N VAL A 60 -7.12 11.20 0.61
CA VAL A 60 -6.99 9.82 1.08
C VAL A 60 -5.80 9.15 0.42
N TYR A 61 -5.59 9.37 -0.87
CA TYR A 61 -4.46 8.79 -1.58
C TYR A 61 -3.14 9.19 -0.93
N TRP A 62 -2.98 10.49 -0.65
CA TRP A 62 -1.75 10.98 -0.03
C TRP A 62 -1.58 10.45 1.39
N ALA A 63 -2.67 10.44 2.17
CA ALA A 63 -2.62 9.97 3.54
C ALA A 63 -2.26 8.49 3.62
N LEU A 64 -2.88 7.66 2.78
CA LEU A 64 -2.60 6.24 2.77
C LEU A 64 -1.19 5.94 2.31
N THR A 65 -0.73 6.65 1.29
CA THR A 65 0.63 6.47 0.79
C THR A 65 1.65 6.75 1.89
N ARG A 66 1.45 7.83 2.62
CA ARG A 66 2.33 8.18 3.73
C ARG A 66 2.26 7.16 4.86
N GLN A 67 1.06 6.77 5.24
CA GLN A 67 0.86 5.84 6.34
C GLN A 67 1.45 4.46 6.04
N VAL A 68 1.32 4.01 4.81
CA VAL A 68 1.90 2.74 4.40
C VAL A 68 3.42 2.81 4.49
N LYS A 69 4.01 3.90 4.00
CA LYS A 69 5.46 4.07 4.07
C LYS A 69 5.95 4.08 5.51
N GLU A 70 5.26 4.82 6.37
CA GLU A 70 5.64 4.90 7.78
C GLU A 70 5.49 3.54 8.48
N ALA A 71 4.44 2.81 8.16
CA ALA A 71 4.22 1.50 8.75
C ALA A 71 5.28 0.49 8.28
N PHE A 72 5.65 0.56 7.02
CA PHE A 72 6.71 -0.31 6.49
C PHE A 72 8.03 -0.05 7.22
N ASP A 73 8.36 1.22 7.42
CA ASP A 73 9.57 1.57 8.14
C ASP A 73 9.53 1.06 9.59
N ALA A 74 8.39 1.22 10.25
CA ALA A 74 8.24 0.82 11.64
C ALA A 74 8.29 -0.69 11.81
N ARG A 75 7.87 -1.45 10.81
CA ARG A 75 7.84 -2.91 10.89
C ARG A 75 9.05 -3.56 10.24
N GLY A 76 9.98 -2.76 9.74
CA GLY A 76 11.17 -3.28 9.08
C GLY A 76 10.90 -3.88 7.72
N LEU A 77 9.78 -3.54 7.09
CA LEU A 77 9.47 -3.97 5.74
C LEU A 77 10.16 -3.04 4.75
N THR A 78 10.55 -3.59 3.62
CA THR A 78 11.28 -2.82 2.63
C THR A 78 10.36 -2.44 1.47
N MET A 79 10.36 -1.16 1.16
CA MET A 79 9.63 -0.67 -0.01
C MET A 79 10.68 -0.27 -1.05
N PRO A 80 10.91 -1.11 -2.06
CA PRO A 80 11.92 -0.79 -3.04
C PRO A 80 11.56 0.47 -3.80
N ILE A 81 12.53 1.36 -3.94
CA ILE A 81 12.34 2.59 -4.69
C ILE A 81 12.86 2.33 -6.10
N PRO A 82 12.04 2.57 -7.12
CA PRO A 82 12.54 2.43 -8.48
C PRO A 82 13.74 3.33 -8.66
N ARG A 83 14.80 2.75 -9.14
CA ARG A 83 15.97 3.54 -9.39
C ARG A 83 15.85 4.12 -10.75
N HIS A 84 15.44 5.33 -10.76
CA HIS A 84 15.51 6.06 -11.98
C HIS A 84 16.91 6.57 -12.09
N GLU A 85 17.60 5.97 -12.94
CA GLU A 85 18.95 6.40 -13.17
C GLU A 85 18.97 7.66 -13.93
N VAL A 86 18.13 8.51 -13.61
CA VAL A 86 18.06 9.76 -14.27
C VAL A 86 19.02 10.66 -13.61
N HIS A 87 19.97 10.92 -14.24
CA HIS A 87 20.91 11.78 -13.64
C HIS A 87 21.53 12.68 -14.68
#